data_52d9d96ef9821184c36d4984f9dd2e05
#
_entry.id   52d9d96ef9821184c36d4984f9dd2e05
#
_cell.length_a   1.000
_cell.length_b   1.000
_cell.length_c   1.000
_cell.angle_alpha   90.00
_cell.angle_beta   90.00
_cell.angle_gamma   90.00
#
_symmetry.space_group_name_H-M   'P 1'
#
loop_
_entity.id
_entity.type
_entity.pdbx_description
1 polymer ?
#
loop_
_entity_poly.entity_id
_entity_poly.type
_entity_poly.pdbx_seq_one_letter_code
_entity_poly.pdbx_strand_id
1 'polypeptide(L)'
;TYFDKIVASLLPLLEKLTTGKIAQLLAPDYGDLNDPRPVFDWQQAIRQRAIVYVGLDALSDAEIAAAVGNSMFADLVSVAGHIYKHGVMDGLPQTEEKAAINLHCDEFSELMGDEFIPLINKGGGAGVQ
;
A
#
# COMPACT_ATOMS: atom_id res chain seq x y z
N THR A 1 -26.69 -14.15 -11.51
CA THR A 1 -26.68 -14.04 -10.04
C THR A 1 -25.86 -12.87 -9.56
N TYR A 2 -26.00 -12.48 -8.28
CA TYR A 2 -25.16 -11.42 -7.67
C TYR A 2 -23.67 -11.77 -7.73
N PHE A 3 -23.34 -13.03 -7.50
CA PHE A 3 -22.00 -13.58 -7.64
C PHE A 3 -21.42 -13.36 -9.05
N ASP A 4 -22.19 -13.66 -10.10
CA ASP A 4 -21.73 -13.50 -11.49
C ASP A 4 -21.39 -12.03 -11.81
N LYS A 5 -22.14 -11.08 -11.24
CA LYS A 5 -21.88 -9.65 -11.42
C LYS A 5 -20.57 -9.21 -10.74
N ILE A 6 -20.29 -9.71 -9.52
CA ILE A 6 -19.04 -9.43 -8.82
C ILE A 6 -17.87 -10.02 -9.59
N VAL A 7 -17.95 -11.27 -10.01
CA VAL A 7 -16.89 -11.94 -10.79
C VAL A 7 -16.65 -11.22 -12.11
N ALA A 8 -17.70 -10.81 -12.81
CA ALA A 8 -17.59 -10.11 -14.09
C ALA A 8 -16.90 -8.76 -13.97
N SER A 9 -17.03 -8.06 -12.84
CA SER A 9 -16.35 -6.77 -12.63
C SER A 9 -14.93 -6.91 -12.04
N LEU A 10 -14.71 -7.86 -11.15
CA LEU A 10 -13.45 -8.06 -10.44
C LEU A 10 -12.40 -8.83 -11.27
N LEU A 11 -12.84 -9.87 -11.99
CA LEU A 11 -11.92 -10.75 -12.72
C LEU A 11 -11.03 -10.01 -13.74
N PRO A 12 -11.56 -9.10 -14.59
CA PRO A 12 -10.72 -8.35 -15.52
C PRO A 12 -9.64 -7.49 -14.83
N LEU A 13 -9.96 -6.91 -13.66
CA LEU A 13 -8.99 -6.15 -12.87
C LEU A 13 -7.90 -7.07 -12.30
N LEU A 14 -8.27 -8.22 -11.74
CA LEU A 14 -7.29 -9.20 -11.26
C LEU A 14 -6.40 -9.73 -12.38
N GLU A 15 -6.96 -9.97 -13.56
CA GLU A 15 -6.18 -10.37 -14.73
C GLU A 15 -5.15 -9.30 -15.14
N LYS A 16 -5.54 -8.02 -15.15
CA LYS A 16 -4.62 -6.92 -15.43
C LYS A 16 -3.47 -6.84 -14.41
N LEU A 17 -3.76 -7.06 -13.13
CA LEU A 17 -2.77 -7.01 -12.05
C LEU A 17 -1.83 -8.23 -12.04
N THR A 18 -2.27 -9.37 -12.58
CA THR A 18 -1.56 -10.65 -12.52
C THR A 18 -0.97 -11.11 -13.85
N THR A 19 -0.98 -10.27 -14.88
CA THR A 19 -0.44 -10.58 -16.21
C THR A 19 0.55 -9.52 -16.69
N GLY A 20 1.40 -9.90 -17.65
CA GLY A 20 2.34 -9.01 -18.31
C GLY A 20 3.38 -8.35 -17.41
N LYS A 21 3.74 -7.12 -17.72
CA LYS A 21 4.76 -6.36 -16.97
C LYS A 21 4.29 -5.97 -15.55
N ILE A 22 3.00 -5.78 -15.37
CA ILE A 22 2.43 -5.45 -14.06
C ILE A 22 2.60 -6.64 -13.11
N ALA A 23 2.34 -7.86 -13.58
CA ALA A 23 2.55 -9.07 -12.77
C ALA A 23 4.02 -9.23 -12.34
N GLN A 24 4.96 -8.89 -13.21
CA GLN A 24 6.39 -8.93 -12.87
C GLN A 24 6.74 -7.99 -11.71
N LEU A 25 6.01 -6.91 -11.57
CA LEU A 25 6.21 -5.93 -10.48
C LEU A 25 5.45 -6.30 -9.22
N LEU A 26 4.18 -6.73 -9.35
CA LEU A 26 3.24 -6.86 -8.23
C LEU A 26 3.08 -8.28 -7.71
N ALA A 27 3.40 -9.31 -8.50
CA ALA A 27 3.20 -10.71 -8.17
C ALA A 27 4.54 -11.45 -8.03
N PRO A 28 5.17 -11.42 -6.85
CA PRO A 28 6.37 -12.21 -6.60
C PRO A 28 6.03 -13.71 -6.68
N ASP A 29 6.97 -14.50 -7.21
CA ASP A 29 6.84 -15.95 -7.19
C ASP A 29 7.27 -16.50 -5.83
N TYR A 30 6.31 -16.68 -4.92
CA TYR A 30 6.58 -17.26 -3.60
C TYR A 30 7.04 -18.72 -3.64
N GLY A 31 6.93 -19.40 -4.79
CA GLY A 31 7.46 -20.74 -5.01
C GLY A 31 8.93 -20.75 -5.37
N ASP A 32 9.47 -19.65 -5.89
CA ASP A 32 10.87 -19.48 -6.23
C ASP A 32 11.64 -18.80 -5.08
N LEU A 33 12.33 -19.60 -4.28
CA LEU A 33 13.18 -19.11 -3.18
C LEU A 33 14.37 -18.26 -3.65
N ASN A 34 14.68 -18.27 -4.94
CA ASN A 34 15.76 -17.50 -5.54
C ASN A 34 15.26 -16.25 -6.26
N ASP A 35 13.98 -15.92 -6.19
CA ASP A 35 13.44 -14.71 -6.78
C ASP A 35 14.14 -13.46 -6.18
N PRO A 36 14.95 -12.73 -6.96
CA PRO A 36 15.73 -11.61 -6.45
C PRO A 36 14.90 -10.32 -6.26
N ARG A 37 13.61 -10.35 -6.62
CA ARG A 37 12.77 -9.16 -6.55
C ARG A 37 12.50 -8.78 -5.09
N PRO A 38 12.76 -7.52 -4.69
CA PRO A 38 12.48 -7.08 -3.34
C PRO A 38 10.96 -7.03 -3.11
N VAL A 39 10.53 -7.49 -1.95
CA VAL A 39 9.15 -7.30 -1.49
C VAL A 39 9.08 -6.00 -0.71
N PHE A 40 8.17 -5.11 -1.10
CA PHE A 40 7.93 -3.87 -0.39
C PHE A 40 7.07 -4.11 0.86
N ASP A 41 7.46 -3.50 1.97
CA ASP A 41 6.77 -3.59 3.25
C ASP A 41 6.82 -2.23 3.96
N TRP A 42 5.64 -1.68 4.28
CA TRP A 42 5.54 -0.38 4.96
C TRP A 42 6.18 -0.38 6.35
N GLN A 43 6.01 -1.45 7.11
CA GLN A 43 6.54 -1.52 8.46
C GLN A 43 8.07 -1.49 8.45
N GLN A 44 8.68 -2.20 7.52
CA GLN A 44 10.12 -2.17 7.31
C GLN A 44 10.60 -0.79 6.84
N ALA A 45 9.91 -0.18 5.88
CA ALA A 45 10.24 1.15 5.38
C ALA A 45 10.20 2.20 6.51
N ILE A 46 9.18 2.16 7.36
CA ILE A 46 9.03 3.06 8.51
C ILE A 46 10.14 2.83 9.53
N ARG A 47 10.45 1.58 9.86
CA ARG A 47 11.54 1.23 10.80
C ARG A 47 12.91 1.72 10.32
N GLN A 48 13.13 1.66 9.01
CA GLN A 48 14.38 2.11 8.39
C GLN A 48 14.41 3.62 8.14
N ARG A 49 13.32 4.36 8.42
CA ARG A 49 13.16 5.78 8.09
C ARG A 49 13.45 6.04 6.60
N ALA A 50 12.95 5.14 5.75
CA ALA A 50 13.21 5.18 4.33
C ALA A 50 12.43 6.31 3.65
N ILE A 51 13.01 6.84 2.57
CA ILE A 51 12.28 7.67 1.61
C ILE A 51 11.73 6.73 0.54
N VAL A 52 10.41 6.71 0.40
CA VAL A 52 9.71 5.84 -0.56
C VAL A 52 9.13 6.73 -1.67
N TYR A 53 9.49 6.44 -2.90
CA TYR A 53 8.91 7.05 -4.08
C TYR A 53 8.10 6.01 -4.85
N VAL A 54 6.81 6.30 -5.06
CA VAL A 54 5.90 5.42 -5.79
C VAL A 54 5.46 6.11 -7.07
N GLY A 55 5.97 5.64 -8.20
CA GLY A 55 5.56 6.11 -9.53
C GLY A 55 4.37 5.29 -10.02
N LEU A 56 3.17 5.89 -9.97
CA LEU A 56 1.97 5.31 -10.56
C LEU A 56 1.74 5.97 -11.92
N ASP A 57 1.94 5.20 -13.00
CA ASP A 57 1.69 5.70 -14.35
C ASP A 57 0.18 5.65 -14.68
N ALA A 58 -0.55 6.61 -14.12
CA ALA A 58 -1.99 6.74 -14.32
C ALA A 58 -2.37 7.09 -15.77
N LEU A 59 -1.43 7.61 -16.57
CA LEU A 59 -1.67 7.93 -17.96
C LEU A 59 -1.71 6.68 -18.86
N SER A 60 -1.00 5.61 -18.49
CA SER A 60 -1.02 4.36 -19.24
C SER A 60 -2.18 3.45 -18.87
N ASP A 61 -2.55 3.34 -17.59
CA ASP A 61 -3.73 2.62 -17.11
C ASP A 61 -4.18 3.17 -15.74
N ALA A 62 -5.13 4.11 -15.77
CA ALA A 62 -5.65 4.77 -14.58
C ALA A 62 -6.32 3.79 -13.60
N GLU A 63 -6.96 2.72 -14.10
CA GLU A 63 -7.63 1.72 -13.26
C GLU A 63 -6.61 0.91 -12.44
N ILE A 64 -5.50 0.51 -13.06
CA ILE A 64 -4.41 -0.19 -12.36
C ILE A 64 -3.73 0.75 -11.37
N ALA A 65 -3.41 1.98 -11.78
CA ALA A 65 -2.78 2.96 -10.91
C ALA A 65 -3.63 3.24 -9.67
N ALA A 66 -4.94 3.42 -9.83
CA ALA A 66 -5.87 3.59 -8.73
C ALA A 66 -5.95 2.36 -7.83
N ALA A 67 -6.03 1.15 -8.41
CA ALA A 67 -6.08 -0.08 -7.63
C ALA A 67 -4.82 -0.30 -6.79
N VAL A 68 -3.64 -0.08 -7.36
CA VAL A 68 -2.35 -0.19 -6.65
C VAL A 68 -2.25 0.89 -5.58
N GLY A 69 -2.52 2.15 -5.92
CA GLY A 69 -2.48 3.26 -4.97
C GLY A 69 -3.41 3.07 -3.78
N ASN A 70 -4.67 2.69 -4.03
CA ASN A 70 -5.64 2.41 -2.96
C ASN A 70 -5.22 1.21 -2.10
N SER A 71 -4.65 0.16 -2.70
CA SER A 71 -4.13 -0.99 -1.94
C SER A 71 -2.96 -0.58 -1.03
N MET A 72 -2.06 0.27 -1.52
CA MET A 72 -0.96 0.80 -0.71
C MET A 72 -1.46 1.70 0.43
N PHE A 73 -2.48 2.53 0.21
CA PHE A 73 -3.10 3.32 1.27
C PHE A 73 -3.78 2.45 2.31
N ALA A 74 -4.53 1.42 1.90
CA ALA A 74 -5.19 0.49 2.81
C ALA A 74 -4.16 -0.24 3.70
N ASP A 75 -3.06 -0.69 3.13
CA ASP A 75 -1.97 -1.32 3.86
C ASP A 75 -1.29 -0.33 4.83
N LEU A 76 -1.02 0.91 4.39
CA LEU A 76 -0.46 1.94 5.27
C LEU A 76 -1.39 2.24 6.45
N VAL A 77 -2.71 2.30 6.25
CA VAL A 77 -3.71 2.46 7.34
C VAL A 77 -3.62 1.31 8.34
N SER A 78 -3.50 0.08 7.83
CA SER A 78 -3.35 -1.12 8.67
C SER A 78 -2.08 -1.06 9.50
N VAL A 79 -0.95 -0.75 8.87
CA VAL A 79 0.35 -0.60 9.55
C VAL A 79 0.34 0.54 10.55
N ALA A 80 -0.24 1.70 10.22
CA ALA A 80 -0.40 2.81 11.15
C ALA A 80 -1.24 2.41 12.38
N GLY A 81 -2.31 1.65 12.19
CA GLY A 81 -3.11 1.10 13.28
C GLY A 81 -2.33 0.11 14.16
N HIS A 82 -1.48 -0.69 13.57
CA HIS A 82 -0.59 -1.60 14.29
C HIS A 82 0.46 -0.82 15.11
N ILE A 83 1.10 0.17 14.51
CA ILE A 83 2.08 1.05 15.17
C ILE A 83 1.42 1.80 16.35
N TYR A 84 0.20 2.28 16.17
CA TYR A 84 -0.53 2.96 17.24
C TYR A 84 -0.74 2.07 18.48
N LYS A 85 -1.00 0.77 18.27
CA LYS A 85 -1.27 -0.20 19.35
C LYS A 85 0.01 -0.76 19.97
N HIS A 86 1.03 -1.03 19.17
CA HIS A 86 2.19 -1.84 19.55
C HIS A 86 3.52 -1.07 19.45
N GLY A 87 3.51 0.15 18.91
CA GLY A 87 4.71 0.94 18.60
C GLY A 87 5.43 0.47 17.34
N VAL A 88 6.43 1.23 16.92
CA VAL A 88 7.19 0.97 15.68
C VAL A 88 7.97 -0.35 15.75
N MET A 89 8.42 -0.74 16.93
CA MET A 89 9.28 -1.90 17.17
C MET A 89 8.56 -3.11 17.80
N ASP A 90 7.24 -3.21 17.61
CA ASP A 90 6.41 -4.34 18.08
C ASP A 90 6.62 -4.70 19.56
N GLY A 91 6.55 -3.69 20.43
CA GLY A 91 6.63 -3.91 21.88
C GLY A 91 8.04 -4.16 22.43
N LEU A 92 9.07 -4.08 21.59
CA LEU A 92 10.44 -4.01 22.09
C LEU A 92 10.65 -2.70 22.88
N PRO A 93 11.50 -2.67 23.92
CA PRO A 93 11.77 -1.47 24.70
C PRO A 93 12.11 -0.31 23.75
N GLN A 94 11.29 0.73 23.78
CA GLN A 94 11.40 1.83 22.85
C GLN A 94 12.13 3.00 23.48
N THR A 95 13.02 3.56 22.70
CA THR A 95 13.24 5.01 22.81
C THR A 95 11.92 5.68 22.39
N GLU A 96 11.45 6.68 23.12
CA GLU A 96 10.16 7.37 22.94
C GLU A 96 9.98 8.09 21.57
N GLU A 97 10.75 7.72 20.57
CA GLU A 97 10.69 8.31 19.23
C GLU A 97 9.44 7.84 18.47
N LYS A 98 8.50 8.75 18.35
CA LYS A 98 7.37 8.59 17.44
C LYS A 98 7.89 8.59 16.00
N ALA A 99 7.46 7.64 15.20
CA ALA A 99 7.68 7.71 13.76
C ALA A 99 6.88 8.90 13.20
N ALA A 100 7.56 9.81 12.48
CA ALA A 100 6.89 10.82 11.68
C ALA A 100 6.85 10.30 10.23
N ILE A 101 5.64 10.17 9.68
CA ILE A 101 5.42 9.71 8.30
C ILE A 101 4.82 10.89 7.54
N ASN A 102 5.58 11.45 6.60
CA ASN A 102 5.09 12.50 5.72
C ASN A 102 4.66 11.88 4.39
N LEU A 103 3.40 12.09 4.02
CA LEU A 103 2.82 11.59 2.80
C LEU A 103 2.58 12.74 1.82
N HIS A 104 3.24 12.70 0.67
CA HIS A 104 3.07 13.65 -0.40
C HIS A 104 2.40 12.95 -1.58
N CYS A 105 1.20 13.39 -1.93
CA CYS A 105 0.44 12.85 -3.06
C CYS A 105 0.29 13.92 -4.13
N ASP A 106 0.86 13.65 -5.31
CA ASP A 106 0.61 14.44 -6.51
C ASP A 106 -0.59 13.84 -7.26
N GLU A 107 -1.35 14.70 -7.95
CA GLU A 107 -2.58 14.31 -8.67
C GLU A 107 -3.55 13.46 -7.82
N PHE A 108 -3.66 13.83 -6.57
CA PHE A 108 -4.39 13.10 -5.54
C PHE A 108 -5.84 12.77 -5.91
N SER A 109 -6.50 13.64 -6.68
CA SER A 109 -7.88 13.43 -7.14
C SER A 109 -8.07 12.13 -7.94
N GLU A 110 -7.03 11.64 -8.59
CA GLU A 110 -7.06 10.40 -9.36
C GLU A 110 -6.89 9.15 -8.48
N LEU A 111 -6.33 9.33 -7.29
CA LEU A 111 -6.08 8.26 -6.32
C LEU A 111 -7.12 8.22 -5.20
N MET A 112 -8.05 9.21 -5.16
CA MET A 112 -9.03 9.29 -4.08
C MET A 112 -9.96 8.09 -4.09
N GLY A 113 -9.79 7.20 -3.11
CA GLY A 113 -10.70 6.14 -2.76
C GLY A 113 -11.16 6.26 -1.31
N ASP A 114 -12.08 5.40 -0.91
CA ASP A 114 -12.65 5.36 0.44
C ASP A 114 -11.58 5.11 1.53
N GLU A 115 -10.44 4.55 1.14
CA GLU A 115 -9.33 4.20 2.04
C GLU A 115 -8.56 5.42 2.55
N PHE A 116 -8.65 6.55 1.86
CA PHE A 116 -7.92 7.76 2.24
C PHE A 116 -8.51 8.46 3.47
N ILE A 117 -9.83 8.44 3.60
CA ILE A 117 -10.51 9.05 4.77
C ILE A 117 -10.06 8.40 6.09
N PRO A 118 -10.01 7.04 6.20
CA PRO A 118 -9.44 6.39 7.38
C PRO A 118 -7.98 6.73 7.65
N LEU A 119 -7.16 6.94 6.61
CA LEU A 119 -5.76 7.32 6.75
C LEU A 119 -5.62 8.69 7.43
N ILE A 120 -6.37 9.70 6.97
CA ILE A 120 -6.37 11.03 7.60
C ILE A 120 -6.85 10.96 9.06
N ASN A 121 -7.95 10.26 9.30
CA ASN A 121 -8.59 10.24 10.61
C ASN A 121 -7.81 9.45 11.67
N LYS A 122 -7.14 8.37 11.27
CA LYS A 122 -6.44 7.44 12.18
C LYS A 122 -4.93 7.57 12.13
N GLY A 123 -4.39 8.00 10.99
CA GLY A 123 -2.96 8.08 10.76
C GLY A 123 -2.26 9.11 11.65
N GLY A 124 -2.92 10.21 11.98
CA GLY A 124 -2.35 11.25 12.83
C GLY A 124 -1.89 10.75 14.20
N GLY A 125 -2.61 9.80 14.81
CA GLY A 125 -2.22 9.14 16.05
C GLY A 125 -0.98 8.26 15.93
N ALA A 126 -0.71 7.75 14.72
CA ALA A 126 0.47 6.94 14.40
C ALA A 126 1.63 7.76 13.80
N GLY A 127 1.49 9.08 13.69
CA GLY A 127 2.53 9.97 13.16
C GLY A 127 2.49 10.19 11.64
N VAL A 128 1.40 9.83 10.96
CA VAL A 128 1.19 10.14 9.54
C VAL A 128 0.76 11.61 9.40
N GLN A 129 1.46 12.36 8.55
CA GLN A 129 1.22 13.76 8.23
C GLN A 129 1.14 13.97 6.72
#